data_46a07686de8ad2fa6f08851fbc5e18e3
#
_entry.id   46a07686de8ad2fa6f08851fbc5e18e3
#
_cell.length_a   1.000
_cell.length_b   1.000
_cell.length_c   1.000
_cell.angle_alpha   90.00
_cell.angle_beta   90.00
_cell.angle_gamma   90.00
#
_symmetry.space_group_name_H-M   'P 1'
#
loop_
_entity.id
_entity.type
_entity.pdbx_description
1 polymer ?
#
loop_
_entity_poly.entity_id
_entity_poly.type
_entity_poly.pdbx_seq_one_letter_code
_entity_poly.pdbx_strand_id
1 'polypeptide(L)'
;HGTDYAIAAGILGFDSDDLRVPKAPEIARQRGVDLRFVEEDGPSPIGHPNTAILNMSNDKKKVELAGCSIGGGAIEIRKIVLHNTEIQPAGALPIIILVDPHKNIRIEQELTALLHEKAPFSRKRIFHTKNYNIYEYDVENYLHPDLLRELKKKFENIICL
;
A
#
# COMPACT_ATOMS: atom_id res chain seq x y z
N HIS A 1 22.40 -1.78 -2.53
CA HIS A 1 22.15 -0.34 -2.27
C HIS A 1 21.23 -0.11 -1.05
N GLY A 2 20.94 -1.13 -0.22
CA GLY A 2 20.11 -1.00 0.97
C GLY A 2 18.60 -1.03 0.74
N THR A 3 18.15 -1.24 -0.49
CA THR A 3 16.71 -1.36 -0.81
C THR A 3 16.06 -2.55 -0.11
N ASP A 4 16.76 -3.66 -0.01
CA ASP A 4 16.36 -4.87 0.71
C ASP A 4 16.13 -4.61 2.20
N TYR A 5 17.01 -3.87 2.85
CA TYR A 5 16.84 -3.46 4.25
C TYR A 5 15.66 -2.53 4.43
N ALA A 6 15.49 -1.55 3.54
CA ALA A 6 14.39 -0.60 3.59
C ALA A 6 13.03 -1.28 3.39
N ILE A 7 12.93 -2.19 2.42
CA ILE A 7 11.70 -2.97 2.19
C ILE A 7 11.39 -3.86 3.39
N ALA A 8 12.39 -4.58 3.93
CA ALA A 8 12.18 -5.40 5.12
C ALA A 8 11.74 -4.57 6.34
N ALA A 9 12.32 -3.39 6.53
CA ALA A 9 11.95 -2.46 7.58
C ALA A 9 10.50 -1.98 7.43
N GLY A 10 10.08 -1.61 6.22
CA GLY A 10 8.70 -1.22 5.92
C GLY A 10 7.70 -2.34 6.20
N ILE A 11 8.01 -3.59 5.83
CA ILE A 11 7.18 -4.77 6.14
C ILE A 11 7.03 -4.97 7.66
N LEU A 12 8.07 -4.65 8.43
CA LEU A 12 8.05 -4.73 9.90
C LEU A 12 7.40 -3.53 10.57
N GLY A 13 7.03 -2.49 9.81
CA GLY A 13 6.45 -1.25 10.32
C GLY A 13 7.47 -0.35 11.02
N PHE A 14 8.74 -0.40 10.62
CA PHE A 14 9.78 0.50 11.13
C PHE A 14 9.78 1.80 10.32
N ASP A 15 10.00 2.90 11.01
CA ASP A 15 10.24 4.19 10.37
C ASP A 15 11.59 4.20 9.65
N SER A 16 11.76 5.09 8.68
CA SER A 16 12.97 5.14 7.84
C SER A 16 14.26 5.48 8.60
N ASP A 17 14.14 6.14 9.74
CA ASP A 17 15.24 6.52 10.66
C ASP A 17 15.40 5.57 11.85
N ASP A 18 14.66 4.47 11.89
CA ASP A 18 14.76 3.47 12.96
C ASP A 18 16.13 2.78 12.90
N LEU A 19 16.84 2.77 14.03
CA LEU A 19 18.15 2.15 14.18
C LEU A 19 18.17 0.64 13.87
N ARG A 20 17.00 0.01 13.83
CA ARG A 20 16.85 -1.42 13.49
C ARG A 20 16.82 -1.70 11.98
N VAL A 21 16.68 -0.66 11.15
CA VAL A 21 16.61 -0.82 9.68
C VAL A 21 17.73 -1.69 9.12
N PRO A 22 19.02 -1.53 9.50
CA PRO A 22 20.10 -2.38 9.00
C PRO A 22 19.99 -3.86 9.37
N LYS A 23 19.19 -4.18 10.39
CA LYS A 23 18.93 -5.54 10.89
C LYS A 23 17.54 -6.07 10.50
N ALA A 24 16.77 -5.29 9.74
CA ALA A 24 15.38 -5.62 9.43
C ALA A 24 15.20 -6.98 8.76
N PRO A 25 16.03 -7.44 7.79
CA PRO A 25 15.88 -8.77 7.20
C PRO A 25 16.06 -9.90 8.23
N GLU A 26 17.00 -9.75 9.17
CA GLU A 26 17.21 -10.72 10.23
C GLU A 26 16.02 -10.75 11.21
N ILE A 27 15.54 -9.58 11.64
CA ILE A 27 14.40 -9.45 12.53
C ILE A 27 13.13 -10.02 11.88
N ALA A 28 12.92 -9.78 10.58
CA ALA A 28 11.81 -10.35 9.83
C ALA A 28 11.83 -11.87 9.87
N ARG A 29 13.00 -12.48 9.62
CA ARG A 29 13.17 -13.94 9.69
C ARG A 29 12.89 -14.49 11.09
N GLN A 30 13.37 -13.82 12.14
CA GLN A 30 13.11 -14.20 13.55
C GLN A 30 11.61 -14.12 13.89
N ARG A 31 10.86 -13.23 13.21
CA ARG A 31 9.40 -13.09 13.34
C ARG A 31 8.60 -14.02 12.41
N GLY A 32 9.28 -14.94 11.72
CA GLY A 32 8.64 -15.91 10.83
C GLY A 32 8.23 -15.35 9.46
N VAL A 33 8.81 -14.22 9.05
CA VAL A 33 8.61 -13.66 7.70
C VAL A 33 9.70 -14.21 6.77
N ASP A 34 9.30 -14.97 5.76
CA ASP A 34 10.21 -15.44 4.70
C ASP A 34 10.38 -14.32 3.66
N LEU A 35 11.59 -13.76 3.60
CA LEU A 35 11.95 -12.70 2.65
C LEU A 35 12.88 -13.26 1.59
N ARG A 36 12.51 -13.06 0.33
CA ARG A 36 13.33 -13.41 -0.84
C ARG A 36 13.47 -12.20 -1.74
N PHE A 37 14.71 -11.82 -2.00
CA PHE A 37 15.04 -10.74 -2.92
C PHE A 37 15.61 -11.33 -4.19
N VAL A 38 15.07 -10.95 -5.34
CA VAL A 38 15.50 -11.40 -6.66
C VAL A 38 15.75 -10.16 -7.51
N GLU A 39 16.94 -10.10 -8.12
CA GLU A 39 17.24 -9.10 -9.14
C GLU A 39 16.82 -9.64 -10.50
N GLU A 40 16.09 -8.84 -11.27
CA GLU A 40 15.63 -9.19 -12.60
C GLU A 40 16.17 -8.20 -13.63
N ASP A 41 16.80 -8.73 -14.69
CA ASP A 41 17.40 -7.96 -15.78
C ASP A 41 16.40 -7.64 -16.92
N GLY A 42 15.13 -7.95 -16.74
CA GLY A 42 14.09 -7.74 -17.74
C GLY A 42 13.52 -6.32 -17.79
N PRO A 43 12.70 -6.00 -18.79
CA PRO A 43 12.00 -4.73 -18.85
C PRO A 43 11.00 -4.64 -17.68
N SER A 44 10.95 -3.45 -17.06
CA SER A 44 10.01 -3.19 -15.97
C SER A 44 8.56 -3.30 -16.42
N PRO A 45 7.69 -4.06 -15.72
CA PRO A 45 6.27 -4.16 -16.05
C PRO A 45 5.49 -2.86 -15.80
N ILE A 46 6.08 -1.89 -15.11
CA ILE A 46 5.48 -0.56 -14.87
C ILE A 46 6.24 0.56 -15.57
N GLY A 47 7.15 0.22 -16.49
CA GLY A 47 7.81 1.17 -17.38
C GLY A 47 8.84 2.10 -16.72
N HIS A 48 9.50 1.65 -15.64
CA HIS A 48 10.53 2.43 -14.95
C HIS A 48 11.73 1.57 -14.55
N PRO A 49 12.99 2.04 -14.79
CA PRO A 49 14.18 1.21 -14.49
C PRO A 49 14.38 0.93 -13.00
N ASN A 50 13.99 1.87 -12.13
CA ASN A 50 14.13 1.70 -10.68
C ASN A 50 12.84 1.15 -10.08
N THR A 51 12.46 -0.05 -10.47
CA THR A 51 11.22 -0.73 -10.06
C THR A 51 11.48 -1.74 -8.96
N ALA A 52 10.56 -1.78 -8.00
CA ALA A 52 10.42 -2.87 -7.03
C ALA A 52 9.02 -3.48 -7.14
N ILE A 53 8.96 -4.81 -7.17
CA ILE A 53 7.71 -5.57 -7.14
C ILE A 53 7.70 -6.38 -5.85
N LEU A 54 6.71 -6.12 -5.01
CA LEU A 54 6.51 -6.83 -3.75
C LEU A 54 5.34 -7.80 -3.89
N ASN A 55 5.64 -9.08 -3.80
CA ASN A 55 4.64 -10.13 -3.70
C ASN A 55 4.54 -10.57 -2.24
N MET A 56 3.45 -10.24 -1.59
CA MET A 56 3.21 -10.50 -0.17
C MET A 56 2.06 -11.47 -0.01
N SER A 57 2.24 -12.49 0.82
CA SER A 57 1.19 -13.46 1.10
C SER A 57 1.27 -14.02 2.52
N ASN A 58 0.13 -14.41 3.02
CA ASN A 58 -0.03 -15.26 4.20
C ASN A 58 -1.11 -16.31 3.89
N ASP A 59 -1.54 -17.06 4.90
CA ASP A 59 -2.55 -18.13 4.73
C ASP A 59 -3.91 -17.63 4.22
N LYS A 60 -4.19 -16.33 4.31
CA LYS A 60 -5.49 -15.74 4.02
C LYS A 60 -5.49 -14.74 2.88
N LYS A 61 -4.37 -14.05 2.65
CA LYS A 61 -4.31 -12.89 1.74
C LYS A 61 -3.08 -12.96 0.86
N LYS A 62 -3.26 -12.49 -0.38
CA LYS A 62 -2.17 -12.27 -1.33
C LYS A 62 -2.30 -10.87 -1.92
N VAL A 63 -1.20 -10.13 -1.94
CA VAL A 63 -1.12 -8.77 -2.47
C VAL A 63 0.13 -8.64 -3.32
N GLU A 64 0.00 -8.03 -4.49
CA GLU A 64 1.14 -7.55 -5.29
C GLU A 64 1.13 -6.03 -5.28
N LEU A 65 2.29 -5.44 -5.09
CA LEU A 65 2.49 -3.99 -5.16
C LEU A 65 3.72 -3.72 -6.01
N ALA A 66 3.58 -2.93 -7.07
CA ALA A 66 4.69 -2.50 -7.90
C ALA A 66 4.82 -0.98 -7.86
N GLY A 67 6.00 -0.54 -7.49
CA GLY A 67 6.36 0.86 -7.39
C GLY A 67 7.74 1.14 -7.94
N CYS A 68 8.04 2.41 -8.09
CA CYS A 68 9.35 2.86 -8.56
C CYS A 68 9.85 4.07 -7.79
N SER A 69 11.17 4.20 -7.70
CA SER A 69 11.80 5.41 -7.22
C SER A 69 11.93 6.40 -8.38
N ILE A 70 11.38 7.60 -8.19
CA ILE A 70 11.40 8.69 -9.17
C ILE A 70 12.48 9.74 -8.86
N GLY A 71 13.35 9.46 -7.90
CA GLY A 71 14.44 10.35 -7.46
C GLY A 71 14.05 11.23 -6.28
N GLY A 72 15.08 11.85 -5.65
CA GLY A 72 14.87 12.73 -4.50
C GLY A 72 14.23 12.09 -3.26
N GLY A 73 14.28 10.76 -3.14
CA GLY A 73 13.61 10.03 -2.05
C GLY A 73 12.12 9.80 -2.28
N ALA A 74 11.57 10.26 -3.40
CA ALA A 74 10.16 10.06 -3.74
C ALA A 74 9.93 8.71 -4.43
N ILE A 75 8.76 8.13 -4.17
CA ILE A 75 8.30 6.89 -4.79
C ILE A 75 6.90 7.07 -5.38
N GLU A 76 6.62 6.30 -6.42
CA GLU A 76 5.27 6.14 -6.98
C GLU A 76 4.85 4.69 -6.92
N ILE A 77 3.60 4.45 -6.54
CA ILE A 77 2.96 3.14 -6.69
C ILE A 77 2.19 3.14 -7.99
N ARG A 78 2.55 2.26 -8.91
CA ARG A 78 1.94 2.23 -10.25
C ARG A 78 1.01 1.04 -10.47
N LYS A 79 1.09 0.02 -9.62
CA LYS A 79 0.24 -1.17 -9.70
C LYS A 79 0.02 -1.77 -8.33
N ILE A 80 -1.22 -2.10 -8.03
CA ILE A 80 -1.62 -2.85 -6.84
C ILE A 80 -2.56 -3.96 -7.31
N VAL A 81 -2.31 -5.20 -6.88
CA VAL A 81 -3.24 -6.30 -7.11
C VAL A 81 -3.76 -6.81 -5.77
N LEU A 82 -5.05 -6.65 -5.55
CA LEU A 82 -5.78 -7.09 -4.37
C LEU A 82 -6.94 -7.99 -4.81
N HIS A 83 -7.05 -9.17 -4.21
CA HIS A 83 -8.14 -10.10 -4.52
C HIS A 83 -8.35 -10.30 -6.05
N ASN A 84 -7.26 -10.47 -6.80
CA ASN A 84 -7.24 -10.57 -8.27
C ASN A 84 -7.76 -9.32 -9.01
N THR A 85 -7.91 -8.19 -8.33
CA THR A 85 -8.27 -6.92 -8.95
C THR A 85 -7.04 -6.04 -9.08
N GLU A 86 -6.72 -5.65 -10.32
CA GLU A 86 -5.63 -4.72 -10.59
C GLU A 86 -6.11 -3.28 -10.47
N ILE A 87 -5.36 -2.50 -9.68
CA ILE A 87 -5.56 -1.07 -9.46
C ILE A 87 -4.31 -0.36 -9.96
N GLN A 88 -4.49 0.62 -10.84
CA GLN A 88 -3.42 1.48 -11.31
C GLN A 88 -3.64 2.89 -10.74
N PRO A 89 -2.94 3.25 -9.65
CA PRO A 89 -3.05 4.59 -9.06
C PRO A 89 -2.61 5.68 -10.03
N ALA A 90 -3.20 6.86 -9.92
CA ALA A 90 -2.92 7.96 -10.85
C ALA A 90 -1.66 8.75 -10.54
N GLY A 91 -1.00 8.49 -9.43
CA GLY A 91 0.13 9.33 -9.06
C GLY A 91 0.79 8.95 -7.74
N ALA A 92 1.31 9.99 -7.11
CA ALA A 92 2.05 9.88 -5.86
C ALA A 92 1.17 9.45 -4.68
N LEU A 93 1.83 8.99 -3.63
CA LEU A 93 1.22 8.77 -2.32
C LEU A 93 0.72 10.09 -1.71
N PRO A 94 -0.28 10.07 -0.83
CA PRO A 94 -0.89 8.88 -0.24
C PRO A 94 -2.09 8.31 -1.02
N ILE A 95 -2.33 7.01 -0.83
CA ILE A 95 -3.45 6.28 -1.42
C ILE A 95 -4.18 5.54 -0.32
N ILE A 96 -5.50 5.66 -0.29
CA ILE A 96 -6.36 4.90 0.63
C ILE A 96 -7.18 3.89 -0.17
N ILE A 97 -7.19 2.65 0.27
CA ILE A 97 -7.98 1.58 -0.30
C ILE A 97 -8.83 0.95 0.79
N LEU A 98 -10.12 0.81 0.54
CA LEU A 98 -11.05 0.06 1.38
C LEU A 98 -11.58 -1.14 0.61
N VAL A 99 -11.40 -2.33 1.18
CA VAL A 99 -12.01 -3.56 0.65
C VAL A 99 -13.27 -3.86 1.45
N ASP A 100 -14.43 -3.83 0.79
CA ASP A 100 -15.72 -4.06 1.40
C ASP A 100 -16.33 -5.39 0.93
N PRO A 101 -16.21 -6.49 1.72
CA PRO A 101 -16.75 -7.79 1.37
C PRO A 101 -18.28 -7.87 1.49
N HIS A 102 -18.91 -6.92 2.16
CA HIS A 102 -20.35 -6.90 2.37
C HIS A 102 -21.09 -6.00 1.39
N LYS A 103 -20.36 -5.24 0.55
CA LYS A 103 -20.91 -4.27 -0.41
C LYS A 103 -21.88 -3.29 0.25
N ASN A 104 -21.49 -2.81 1.43
CA ASN A 104 -22.30 -1.91 2.24
C ASN A 104 -22.05 -0.46 1.85
N ILE A 105 -22.97 0.13 1.11
CA ILE A 105 -22.88 1.52 0.64
C ILE A 105 -22.67 2.53 1.78
N ARG A 106 -23.14 2.24 2.99
CA ARG A 106 -22.97 3.15 4.13
C ARG A 106 -21.53 3.28 4.56
N ILE A 107 -20.77 2.19 4.52
CA ILE A 107 -19.33 2.21 4.87
C ILE A 107 -18.56 3.10 3.88
N GLU A 108 -18.87 2.98 2.60
CA GLU A 108 -18.29 3.83 1.56
C GLU A 108 -18.66 5.31 1.76
N GLN A 109 -19.93 5.60 2.04
CA GLN A 109 -20.39 6.96 2.28
C GLN A 109 -19.75 7.58 3.51
N GLU A 110 -19.60 6.81 4.60
CA GLU A 110 -18.94 7.27 5.83
C GLU A 110 -17.46 7.58 5.59
N LEU A 111 -16.74 6.70 4.87
CA LEU A 111 -15.33 6.93 4.53
C LEU A 111 -15.19 8.16 3.63
N THR A 112 -16.02 8.27 2.59
CA THR A 112 -15.99 9.42 1.69
C THR A 112 -16.23 10.74 2.42
N ALA A 113 -17.22 10.79 3.31
CA ALA A 113 -17.53 11.99 4.11
C ALA A 113 -16.36 12.36 5.04
N LEU A 114 -15.76 11.37 5.71
CA LEU A 114 -14.62 11.59 6.61
C LEU A 114 -13.41 12.11 5.84
N LEU A 115 -13.13 11.57 4.65
CA LEU A 115 -12.02 12.02 3.83
C LEU A 115 -12.27 13.43 3.25
N HIS A 116 -13.47 13.75 2.82
CA HIS A 116 -13.79 15.12 2.39
C HIS A 116 -13.52 16.16 3.48
N GLU A 117 -13.81 15.80 4.74
CA GLU A 117 -13.59 16.71 5.86
C GLU A 117 -12.12 16.82 6.27
N LYS A 118 -11.41 15.68 6.38
CA LYS A 118 -10.10 15.62 7.05
C LYS A 118 -8.91 15.39 6.13
N ALA A 119 -9.12 14.81 4.95
CA ALA A 119 -8.08 14.47 4.00
C ALA A 119 -8.62 14.50 2.57
N PRO A 120 -8.80 15.67 1.98
CA PRO A 120 -9.33 15.80 0.62
C PRO A 120 -8.60 14.93 -0.39
N PHE A 121 -9.34 14.39 -1.33
CA PHE A 121 -8.82 13.52 -2.38
C PHE A 121 -9.14 14.10 -3.76
N SER A 122 -8.23 13.93 -4.71
CA SER A 122 -8.37 14.40 -6.08
C SER A 122 -9.14 13.42 -6.96
N ARG A 123 -9.13 12.13 -6.60
CA ARG A 123 -9.79 11.07 -7.36
C ARG A 123 -10.31 9.98 -6.44
N LYS A 124 -11.48 9.44 -6.82
CA LYS A 124 -12.09 8.26 -6.23
C LYS A 124 -12.43 7.28 -7.35
N ARG A 125 -12.14 6.00 -7.14
CA ARG A 125 -12.55 4.91 -8.04
C ARG A 125 -13.19 3.78 -7.26
N ILE A 126 -14.12 3.09 -7.93
CA ILE A 126 -14.84 1.94 -7.38
C ILE A 126 -14.64 0.76 -8.31
N PHE A 127 -14.20 -0.36 -7.75
CA PHE A 127 -14.06 -1.63 -8.45
C PHE A 127 -15.10 -2.60 -7.92
N HIS A 128 -16.05 -2.98 -8.77
CA HIS A 128 -17.09 -3.94 -8.43
C HIS A 128 -16.64 -5.35 -8.81
N THR A 129 -16.59 -6.26 -7.86
CA THR A 129 -16.34 -7.67 -8.11
C THR A 129 -17.53 -8.52 -7.64
N LYS A 130 -17.50 -9.83 -7.90
CA LYS A 130 -18.56 -10.73 -7.44
C LYS A 130 -18.72 -10.72 -5.92
N ASN A 131 -17.62 -10.72 -5.18
CA ASN A 131 -17.60 -10.99 -3.75
C ASN A 131 -17.37 -9.74 -2.88
N TYR A 132 -16.89 -8.62 -3.46
CA TYR A 132 -16.55 -7.39 -2.72
C TYR A 132 -16.55 -6.18 -3.65
N ASN A 133 -16.60 -5.00 -3.05
CA ASN A 133 -16.23 -3.75 -3.69
C ASN A 133 -14.87 -3.29 -3.16
N ILE A 134 -14.10 -2.63 -4.02
CA ILE A 134 -12.86 -1.95 -3.64
C ILE A 134 -13.05 -0.47 -3.95
N TYR A 135 -12.80 0.36 -2.96
CA TYR A 135 -12.82 1.82 -3.08
C TYR A 135 -11.41 2.35 -2.96
N GLU A 136 -10.97 3.13 -3.92
CA GLU A 136 -9.65 3.75 -3.95
C GLU A 136 -9.78 5.25 -3.97
N TYR A 137 -8.98 5.92 -3.15
CA TYR A 137 -8.92 7.37 -3.02
C TYR A 137 -7.47 7.84 -3.17
N ASP A 138 -7.23 8.72 -4.14
CA ASP A 138 -5.94 9.41 -4.29
C ASP A 138 -6.00 10.69 -3.45
N VAL A 139 -5.36 10.68 -2.29
CA VAL A 139 -5.40 11.75 -1.31
C VAL A 139 -4.35 12.81 -1.63
N GLU A 140 -4.65 14.07 -1.40
CA GLU A 140 -3.78 15.20 -1.81
C GLU A 140 -2.60 15.43 -0.89
N ASN A 141 -2.73 15.09 0.41
CA ASN A 141 -1.72 15.35 1.42
C ASN A 141 -1.49 14.13 2.31
N TYR A 142 -0.29 14.00 2.87
CA TYR A 142 0.00 12.96 3.84
C TYR A 142 -0.95 13.01 5.03
N LEU A 143 -1.38 11.83 5.46
CA LEU A 143 -2.34 11.70 6.54
C LEU A 143 -1.69 11.97 7.89
N HIS A 144 -2.33 12.78 8.70
CA HIS A 144 -1.90 12.95 10.08
C HIS A 144 -1.99 11.61 10.84
N PRO A 145 -1.03 11.28 11.74
CA PRO A 145 -1.05 10.02 12.49
C PRO A 145 -2.34 9.74 13.26
N ASP A 146 -3.00 10.79 13.78
CA ASP A 146 -4.30 10.66 14.47
C ASP A 146 -5.40 10.18 13.52
N LEU A 147 -5.44 10.72 12.29
CA LEU A 147 -6.39 10.30 11.27
C LEU A 147 -6.11 8.86 10.82
N LEU A 148 -4.85 8.48 10.65
CA LEU A 148 -4.48 7.09 10.34
C LEU A 148 -4.99 6.11 11.40
N ARG A 149 -4.85 6.46 12.69
CA ARG A 149 -5.37 5.64 13.80
C ARG A 149 -6.90 5.56 13.77
N GLU A 150 -7.56 6.69 13.54
CA GLU A 150 -9.03 6.74 13.41
C GLU A 150 -9.55 5.86 12.28
N LEU A 151 -8.94 5.97 11.08
CA LEU A 151 -9.29 5.17 9.91
C LEU A 151 -9.13 3.68 10.17
N LYS A 152 -7.97 3.26 10.69
CA LYS A 152 -7.68 1.85 10.99
C LYS A 152 -8.58 1.27 12.08
N LYS A 153 -9.04 2.09 13.02
CA LYS A 153 -9.97 1.67 14.07
C LYS A 153 -11.41 1.56 13.57
N LYS A 154 -11.81 2.46 12.67
CA LYS A 154 -13.20 2.59 12.22
C LYS A 154 -13.52 1.67 11.04
N PHE A 155 -12.58 1.45 10.14
CA PHE A 155 -12.77 0.69 8.91
C PHE A 155 -11.94 -0.58 8.91
N GLU A 156 -12.60 -1.72 8.96
CA GLU A 156 -11.97 -3.01 8.73
C GLU A 156 -11.51 -3.10 7.26
N ASN A 157 -10.38 -3.74 7.02
CA ASN A 157 -9.78 -3.89 5.68
C ASN A 157 -9.42 -2.59 4.95
N ILE A 158 -9.15 -1.50 5.70
CA ILE A 158 -8.57 -0.29 5.13
C ILE A 158 -7.06 -0.43 4.98
N ILE A 159 -6.53 0.06 3.86
CA ILE A 159 -5.10 0.10 3.54
C ILE A 159 -4.77 1.57 3.29
N CYS A 160 -3.80 2.10 4.01
CA CYS A 160 -3.26 3.45 3.82
C CYS A 160 -1.79 3.32 3.41
N LEU A 161 -1.48 3.76 2.20
CA LEU A 161 -0.15 3.77 1.60
C LEU A 161 0.42 5.18 1.55
#